data_54dd246a0edd49e580fe48f992d6475d
#
_entry.id   54dd246a0edd49e580fe48f992d6475d
#
_cell.length_a   1.000
_cell.length_b   1.000
_cell.length_c   1.000
_cell.angle_alpha   90.00
_cell.angle_beta   90.00
_cell.angle_gamma   90.00
#
_symmetry.space_group_name_H-M   'P 1'
#
loop_
_entity.id
_entity.type
_entity.pdbx_description
1 polymer ?
#
loop_
_entity_poly.entity_id
_entity_poly.type
_entity_poly.pdbx_seq_one_letter_code
_entity_poly.pdbx_strand_id
1 'polypeptide(L)'
;AAKAGFAGVHVTDATLPPETGARLNDFVADGRQGDMAWLAETAPRRASPAAMWPEARSAIVLTMNYGPDHDPMDNLAARDRGNVSVYARGRDYHDVIKGRLKQLAGQFAAKSGADVKVFVDTAPLMEKPLAAKAGAGWQGKHTNLVSRENGSWLFLGTILTSAELAADSAETDHCGSCRKCLDACPTDAFPAPYQLDARRCISYLTIEHKGQIPAEFRAAIGNRIFGCDDCLAVCPWNKYAERAAEAKFHGPGEMPPLAGLLALDDAAFRKMFAGGPVRLSLIHISEPTRLS
;
A
#
# COMPACT_ATOMS: atom_id res chain seq x y z
N ALA A 1 14.43 12.11 -10.68
CA ALA A 1 13.19 11.49 -10.17
C ALA A 1 11.96 12.07 -10.86
N ALA A 2 11.76 13.39 -10.88
CA ALA A 2 10.60 14.01 -11.55
C ALA A 2 10.43 13.58 -13.02
N LYS A 3 11.52 13.57 -13.81
CA LYS A 3 11.51 13.05 -15.20
C LYS A 3 11.13 11.56 -15.30
N ALA A 4 11.26 10.80 -14.21
CA ALA A 4 10.84 9.40 -14.12
C ALA A 4 9.41 9.25 -13.54
N GLY A 5 8.69 10.37 -13.35
CA GLY A 5 7.30 10.39 -12.89
C GLY A 5 7.10 10.21 -11.39
N PHE A 6 8.15 10.36 -10.58
CA PHE A 6 8.02 10.40 -9.12
C PHE A 6 7.60 11.79 -8.64
N ALA A 7 6.66 11.83 -7.71
CA ALA A 7 6.14 13.06 -7.11
C ALA A 7 7.11 13.65 -6.07
N GLY A 8 7.81 12.79 -5.31
CA GLY A 8 8.77 13.22 -4.30
C GLY A 8 10.00 12.31 -4.22
N VAL A 9 11.07 12.86 -3.65
CA VAL A 9 12.31 12.16 -3.32
C VAL A 9 12.78 12.65 -1.97
N HIS A 10 12.95 11.72 -1.05
CA HIS A 10 13.27 12.00 0.34
C HIS A 10 14.39 11.08 0.80
N VAL A 11 15.25 11.57 1.66
CA VAL A 11 16.42 10.83 2.13
C VAL A 11 16.38 10.68 3.65
N THR A 12 16.74 9.50 4.13
CA THR A 12 16.96 9.26 5.57
C THR A 12 18.11 8.27 5.74
N ASP A 13 18.64 8.15 6.94
CA ASP A 13 19.55 7.04 7.27
C ASP A 13 18.81 5.68 7.21
N ALA A 14 19.56 4.60 7.07
CA ALA A 14 19.03 3.25 6.92
C ALA A 14 18.64 2.60 8.28
N THR A 15 18.07 3.38 9.20
CA THR A 15 17.57 2.89 10.49
C THR A 15 16.12 3.25 10.70
N LEU A 16 15.45 2.56 11.61
CA LEU A 16 14.12 2.91 12.13
C LEU A 16 14.18 3.06 13.65
N PRO A 17 13.35 3.92 14.23
CA PRO A 17 13.24 4.01 15.68
C PRO A 17 12.86 2.65 16.28
N PRO A 18 13.44 2.26 17.44
CA PRO A 18 13.15 0.98 18.11
C PRO A 18 11.66 0.74 18.35
N GLU A 19 10.89 1.80 18.58
CA GLU A 19 9.44 1.76 18.78
C GLU A 19 8.70 1.21 17.56
N THR A 20 9.28 1.36 16.37
CA THR A 20 8.67 0.83 15.13
C THR A 20 8.68 -0.70 15.14
N GLY A 21 9.80 -1.29 15.53
CA GLY A 21 9.92 -2.75 15.73
C GLY A 21 9.05 -3.25 16.88
N ALA A 22 9.01 -2.53 18.00
CA ALA A 22 8.16 -2.87 19.14
C ALA A 22 6.67 -2.92 18.76
N ARG A 23 6.16 -1.92 18.04
CA ARG A 23 4.77 -1.89 17.54
C ARG A 23 4.45 -3.06 16.59
N LEU A 24 5.41 -3.48 15.76
CA LEU A 24 5.23 -4.67 14.91
C LEU A 24 5.13 -5.93 15.77
N ASN A 25 5.96 -6.06 16.80
CA ASN A 25 5.92 -7.21 17.71
C ASN A 25 4.60 -7.27 18.47
N ASP A 26 4.09 -6.13 18.97
CA ASP A 26 2.77 -6.04 19.63
C ASP A 26 1.65 -6.43 18.67
N PHE A 27 1.68 -5.94 17.41
CA PHE A 27 0.72 -6.29 16.38
C PHE A 27 0.68 -7.80 16.09
N VAL A 28 1.85 -8.44 16.05
CA VAL A 28 1.99 -9.89 15.86
C VAL A 28 1.58 -10.66 17.12
N ALA A 29 1.97 -10.21 18.31
CA ALA A 29 1.60 -10.85 19.57
C ALA A 29 0.08 -10.87 19.80
N ASP A 30 -0.61 -9.80 19.38
CA ASP A 30 -2.08 -9.70 19.41
C ASP A 30 -2.79 -10.52 18.31
N GLY A 31 -2.03 -11.17 17.41
CA GLY A 31 -2.57 -11.92 16.26
C GLY A 31 -3.28 -11.05 15.23
N ARG A 32 -3.05 -9.72 15.24
CA ARG A 32 -3.75 -8.76 14.38
C ARG A 32 -3.36 -8.89 12.90
N GLN A 33 -2.28 -9.60 12.57
CA GLN A 33 -1.84 -9.88 11.21
C GLN A 33 -2.73 -10.91 10.49
N GLY A 34 -3.55 -11.67 11.22
CA GLY A 34 -4.36 -12.74 10.63
C GLY A 34 -3.51 -13.81 9.94
N ASP A 35 -3.86 -14.20 8.72
CA ASP A 35 -3.17 -15.25 7.95
C ASP A 35 -1.81 -14.83 7.37
N MET A 36 -1.38 -13.58 7.58
CA MET A 36 -0.08 -13.08 7.09
C MET A 36 1.08 -13.54 8.00
N ALA A 37 1.31 -14.85 8.10
CA ALA A 37 2.36 -15.45 8.92
C ALA A 37 3.76 -14.90 8.61
N TRP A 38 4.00 -14.52 7.34
CA TRP A 38 5.25 -13.93 6.88
C TRP A 38 5.62 -12.62 7.61
N LEU A 39 4.67 -11.91 8.23
CA LEU A 39 4.97 -10.75 9.07
C LEU A 39 5.72 -11.15 10.35
N ALA A 40 5.26 -12.21 11.03
CA ALA A 40 5.93 -12.75 12.22
C ALA A 40 7.30 -13.34 11.87
N GLU A 41 7.35 -14.15 10.81
CA GLU A 41 8.57 -14.83 10.35
C GLU A 41 9.69 -13.84 9.97
N THR A 42 9.32 -12.68 9.45
CA THR A 42 10.27 -11.66 8.99
C THR A 42 10.42 -10.47 9.93
N ALA A 43 9.76 -10.46 11.09
CA ALA A 43 9.76 -9.35 12.03
C ALA A 43 11.18 -8.84 12.41
N PRO A 44 12.17 -9.70 12.70
CA PRO A 44 13.53 -9.24 12.99
C PRO A 44 14.18 -8.46 11.83
N ARG A 45 13.92 -8.89 10.58
CA ARG A 45 14.45 -8.23 9.39
C ARG A 45 13.71 -6.91 9.07
N ARG A 46 12.46 -6.79 9.54
CA ARG A 46 11.64 -5.58 9.38
C ARG A 46 11.99 -4.48 10.36
N ALA A 47 12.62 -4.83 11.47
CA ALA A 47 12.94 -3.88 12.54
C ALA A 47 13.80 -2.70 12.06
N SER A 48 14.66 -2.91 11.05
CA SER A 48 15.46 -1.84 10.45
C SER A 48 15.95 -2.24 9.06
N PRO A 49 16.09 -1.30 8.11
CA PRO A 49 16.74 -1.55 6.82
C PRO A 49 18.14 -2.17 6.97
N ALA A 50 18.92 -1.73 7.96
CA ALA A 50 20.26 -2.27 8.26
C ALA A 50 20.21 -3.75 8.73
N ALA A 51 19.14 -4.21 9.37
CA ALA A 51 18.96 -5.62 9.72
C ALA A 51 18.79 -6.51 8.47
N MET A 52 18.26 -5.95 7.38
CA MET A 52 18.10 -6.63 6.11
C MET A 52 19.36 -6.53 5.23
N TRP A 53 20.07 -5.42 5.31
CA TRP A 53 21.29 -5.15 4.56
C TRP A 53 22.26 -4.31 5.42
N PRO A 54 23.25 -4.94 6.11
CA PRO A 54 24.14 -4.26 7.06
C PRO A 54 25.00 -3.12 6.47
N GLU A 55 25.28 -3.19 5.16
CA GLU A 55 26.06 -2.16 4.46
C GLU A 55 25.24 -0.93 4.12
N ALA A 56 23.90 -0.98 4.27
CA ALA A 56 23.04 0.18 4.00
C ALA A 56 23.36 1.32 4.99
N ARG A 57 23.60 2.51 4.46
CA ARG A 57 23.84 3.75 5.23
C ARG A 57 22.68 4.72 5.09
N SER A 58 22.10 4.78 3.90
CA SER A 58 20.97 5.67 3.64
C SER A 58 19.86 4.97 2.86
N ALA A 59 18.68 5.52 3.00
CA ALA A 59 17.50 5.17 2.21
C ALA A 59 17.02 6.40 1.44
N ILE A 60 16.84 6.24 0.13
CA ILE A 60 16.19 7.21 -0.74
C ILE A 60 14.79 6.71 -0.97
N VAL A 61 13.79 7.39 -0.41
CA VAL A 61 12.37 7.08 -0.53
C VAL A 61 11.79 7.93 -1.65
N LEU A 62 11.13 7.28 -2.60
CA LEU A 62 10.46 7.93 -3.71
C LEU A 62 8.96 7.70 -3.59
N THR A 63 8.19 8.75 -3.83
CA THR A 63 6.74 8.71 -3.82
C THR A 63 6.19 8.82 -5.24
N MET A 64 5.11 8.11 -5.54
CA MET A 64 4.42 8.21 -6.83
C MET A 64 2.92 8.32 -6.60
N ASN A 65 2.32 9.39 -7.12
CA ASN A 65 0.89 9.64 -7.00
C ASN A 65 0.07 8.63 -7.82
N TYR A 66 -0.95 8.03 -7.17
CA TYR A 66 -1.97 7.21 -7.83
C TYR A 66 -3.39 7.73 -7.60
N GLY A 67 -3.53 9.01 -7.30
CA GLY A 67 -4.82 9.65 -7.05
C GLY A 67 -5.86 9.34 -8.12
N PRO A 68 -7.11 9.04 -7.72
CA PRO A 68 -8.21 8.79 -8.62
C PRO A 68 -8.68 10.06 -9.32
N ASP A 69 -9.46 9.90 -10.38
CA ASP A 69 -10.10 11.00 -11.11
C ASP A 69 -11.48 11.39 -10.57
N HIS A 70 -12.04 10.60 -9.66
CA HIS A 70 -13.31 10.82 -8.98
C HIS A 70 -13.26 10.23 -7.56
N ASP A 71 -14.21 10.58 -6.71
CA ASP A 71 -14.31 9.98 -5.38
C ASP A 71 -14.60 8.48 -5.50
N PRO A 72 -13.69 7.59 -5.06
CA PRO A 72 -13.90 6.14 -5.16
C PRO A 72 -15.10 5.65 -4.33
N MET A 73 -15.60 6.43 -3.37
CA MET A 73 -16.80 6.10 -2.60
C MET A 73 -18.07 6.13 -3.45
N ASP A 74 -18.10 6.90 -4.55
CA ASP A 74 -19.24 6.96 -5.46
C ASP A 74 -19.54 5.60 -6.09
N ASN A 75 -18.53 4.77 -6.32
CA ASN A 75 -18.68 3.43 -6.89
C ASN A 75 -19.48 2.47 -5.97
N LEU A 76 -19.55 2.75 -4.69
CA LEU A 76 -20.29 1.92 -3.73
C LEU A 76 -21.82 2.03 -3.91
N ALA A 77 -22.30 3.07 -4.58
CA ALA A 77 -23.72 3.23 -4.92
C ALA A 77 -24.17 2.24 -6.00
N ALA A 78 -23.27 1.82 -6.89
CA ALA A 78 -23.55 0.83 -7.93
C ALA A 78 -23.41 -0.60 -7.39
N ARG A 79 -24.38 -1.05 -6.58
CA ARG A 79 -24.32 -2.32 -5.81
C ARG A 79 -24.25 -3.58 -6.66
N ASP A 80 -24.63 -3.50 -7.92
CA ASP A 80 -24.56 -4.59 -8.90
C ASP A 80 -23.22 -4.70 -9.60
N ARG A 81 -22.28 -3.78 -9.33
CA ARG A 81 -20.93 -3.74 -9.90
C ARG A 81 -19.86 -3.96 -8.86
N GLY A 82 -18.81 -4.72 -9.20
CA GLY A 82 -17.70 -4.99 -8.29
C GLY A 82 -16.78 -3.77 -8.16
N ASN A 83 -16.55 -3.28 -6.94
CA ASN A 83 -15.63 -2.20 -6.68
C ASN A 83 -14.23 -2.73 -6.39
N VAL A 84 -13.24 -2.29 -7.18
CA VAL A 84 -11.81 -2.56 -7.00
C VAL A 84 -11.15 -1.31 -6.43
N SER A 85 -10.31 -1.45 -5.41
CA SER A 85 -9.55 -0.34 -4.83
C SER A 85 -8.73 0.39 -5.89
N VAL A 86 -8.61 1.70 -5.76
CA VAL A 86 -7.97 2.60 -6.74
C VAL A 86 -6.59 2.11 -7.14
N TYR A 87 -5.77 1.65 -6.19
CA TYR A 87 -4.40 1.20 -6.44
C TYR A 87 -4.32 -0.02 -7.38
N ALA A 88 -5.39 -0.79 -7.47
CA ALA A 88 -5.44 -2.06 -8.21
C ALA A 88 -6.24 -1.98 -9.52
N ARG A 89 -6.78 -0.81 -9.87
CA ARG A 89 -7.59 -0.63 -11.09
C ARG A 89 -6.77 -0.66 -12.37
N GLY A 90 -5.54 -0.20 -12.32
CA GLY A 90 -4.64 -0.10 -13.46
C GLY A 90 -3.59 -1.20 -13.53
N ARG A 91 -2.49 -0.87 -14.17
CA ARG A 91 -1.31 -1.73 -14.26
C ARG A 91 -0.71 -1.97 -12.88
N ASP A 92 -0.12 -3.14 -12.69
CA ASP A 92 0.59 -3.49 -11.46
C ASP A 92 1.69 -2.45 -11.16
N TYR A 93 1.53 -1.76 -10.03
CA TYR A 93 2.44 -0.70 -9.60
C TYR A 93 3.84 -1.23 -9.28
N HIS A 94 3.96 -2.49 -8.87
CA HIS A 94 5.26 -3.11 -8.61
C HIS A 94 6.13 -3.06 -9.87
N ASP A 95 5.58 -3.44 -11.02
CA ASP A 95 6.30 -3.43 -12.29
C ASP A 95 6.64 -2.01 -12.73
N VAL A 96 5.68 -1.09 -12.63
CA VAL A 96 5.84 0.30 -13.08
C VAL A 96 6.92 1.01 -12.26
N ILE A 97 6.83 0.92 -10.93
CA ILE A 97 7.75 1.61 -10.02
C ILE A 97 9.12 0.94 -10.03
N LYS A 98 9.19 -0.40 -9.94
CA LYS A 98 10.45 -1.14 -9.86
C LYS A 98 11.33 -0.92 -11.08
N GLY A 99 10.74 -0.84 -12.27
CA GLY A 99 11.48 -0.52 -13.51
C GLY A 99 12.15 0.85 -13.43
N ARG A 100 11.41 1.86 -12.99
CA ARG A 100 11.92 3.24 -12.83
C ARG A 100 12.95 3.36 -11.71
N LEU A 101 12.72 2.68 -10.57
CA LEU A 101 13.68 2.64 -9.47
C LEU A 101 15.01 2.03 -9.90
N LYS A 102 14.99 0.90 -10.63
CA LYS A 102 16.21 0.26 -11.13
C LYS A 102 17.02 1.21 -12.02
N GLN A 103 16.34 1.96 -12.89
CA GLN A 103 16.99 2.95 -13.75
C GLN A 103 17.64 4.07 -12.95
N LEU A 104 16.93 4.64 -11.97
CA LEU A 104 17.46 5.69 -11.09
C LEU A 104 18.59 5.18 -10.21
N ALA A 105 18.43 4.00 -9.62
CA ALA A 105 19.44 3.37 -8.78
C ALA A 105 20.73 3.08 -9.57
N GLY A 106 20.61 2.59 -10.81
CA GLY A 106 21.77 2.39 -11.68
C GLY A 106 22.51 3.71 -12.03
N GLN A 107 21.75 4.78 -12.31
CA GLN A 107 22.35 6.10 -12.53
C GLN A 107 23.03 6.66 -11.27
N PHE A 108 22.43 6.45 -10.11
CA PHE A 108 23.01 6.86 -8.83
C PHE A 108 24.28 6.07 -8.53
N ALA A 109 24.24 4.74 -8.63
CA ALA A 109 25.40 3.88 -8.41
C ALA A 109 26.58 4.24 -9.34
N ALA A 110 26.29 4.46 -10.63
CA ALA A 110 27.33 4.84 -11.60
C ALA A 110 28.00 6.19 -11.27
N LYS A 111 27.29 7.12 -10.63
CA LYS A 111 27.84 8.43 -10.26
C LYS A 111 28.53 8.45 -8.90
N SER A 112 28.00 7.69 -7.94
CA SER A 112 28.51 7.68 -6.56
C SER A 112 29.55 6.60 -6.28
N GLY A 113 29.59 5.55 -7.11
CA GLY A 113 30.37 4.35 -6.82
C GLY A 113 29.81 3.47 -5.71
N ALA A 114 28.63 3.82 -5.17
CA ALA A 114 28.01 3.11 -4.04
C ALA A 114 27.12 1.96 -4.50
N ASP A 115 27.00 0.95 -3.65
CA ASP A 115 26.05 -0.15 -3.84
C ASP A 115 24.62 0.32 -3.59
N VAL A 116 23.68 -0.30 -4.32
CA VAL A 116 22.25 0.02 -4.23
C VAL A 116 21.38 -1.23 -4.27
N LYS A 117 20.26 -1.21 -3.54
CA LYS A 117 19.19 -2.21 -3.63
C LYS A 117 17.83 -1.49 -3.73
N VAL A 118 16.94 -1.99 -4.60
CA VAL A 118 15.63 -1.36 -4.84
C VAL A 118 14.50 -2.22 -4.29
N PHE A 119 13.50 -1.58 -3.70
CA PHE A 119 12.36 -2.21 -3.05
C PHE A 119 11.06 -1.51 -3.44
N VAL A 120 10.02 -2.29 -3.64
CA VAL A 120 8.64 -1.86 -3.83
C VAL A 120 7.77 -2.93 -3.20
N ASP A 121 7.32 -2.74 -1.97
CA ASP A 121 6.35 -3.56 -1.21
C ASP A 121 6.65 -5.08 -1.08
N THR A 122 7.56 -5.64 -1.85
CA THR A 122 7.80 -7.10 -1.93
C THR A 122 8.88 -7.63 -0.97
N ALA A 123 9.47 -6.78 -0.14
CA ALA A 123 10.55 -7.15 0.78
C ALA A 123 10.15 -6.91 2.24
N PRO A 124 10.85 -7.52 3.21
CA PRO A 124 10.64 -7.24 4.63
C PRO A 124 11.20 -5.86 5.02
N LEU A 125 10.78 -4.81 4.33
CA LEU A 125 11.10 -3.41 4.58
C LEU A 125 9.83 -2.68 5.02
N MET A 126 9.89 -1.93 6.11
CA MET A 126 8.78 -1.12 6.59
C MET A 126 8.80 0.24 5.89
N GLU A 127 8.32 0.28 4.64
CA GLU A 127 8.44 1.47 3.76
C GLU A 127 7.68 2.67 4.29
N LYS A 128 6.49 2.50 4.89
CA LYS A 128 5.70 3.63 5.44
C LYS A 128 6.39 4.34 6.60
N PRO A 129 6.89 3.64 7.65
CA PRO A 129 7.70 4.28 8.70
C PRO A 129 8.96 4.96 8.16
N LEU A 130 9.62 4.31 7.18
CA LEU A 130 10.81 4.86 6.56
C LEU A 130 10.50 6.14 5.78
N ALA A 131 9.40 6.16 5.04
CA ALA A 131 8.93 7.33 4.30
C ALA A 131 8.55 8.49 5.23
N ALA A 132 7.90 8.19 6.36
CA ALA A 132 7.57 9.20 7.36
C ALA A 132 8.85 9.78 8.00
N LYS A 133 9.82 8.94 8.33
CA LYS A 133 11.13 9.38 8.83
C LYS A 133 11.89 10.24 7.82
N ALA A 134 11.77 9.92 6.53
CA ALA A 134 12.39 10.67 5.43
C ALA A 134 11.67 11.98 5.09
N GLY A 135 10.55 12.31 5.74
CA GLY A 135 9.80 13.54 5.45
C GLY A 135 8.90 13.49 4.23
N ALA A 136 8.59 12.29 3.72
CA ALA A 136 7.64 12.12 2.61
C ALA A 136 6.18 12.38 3.02
N GLY A 137 5.93 12.57 4.30
CA GLY A 137 4.65 12.74 4.93
C GLY A 137 4.64 12.11 6.32
N TRP A 138 3.48 11.81 6.87
CA TRP A 138 3.33 11.15 8.16
C TRP A 138 2.44 9.91 8.05
N GLN A 139 2.60 8.97 8.97
CA GLN A 139 1.62 7.89 9.09
C GLN A 139 0.35 8.43 9.73
N GLY A 140 -0.74 8.43 8.96
CA GLY A 140 -2.04 8.88 9.45
C GLY A 140 -2.69 7.89 10.43
N LYS A 141 -3.78 8.29 11.07
CA LYS A 141 -4.56 7.44 12.00
C LYS A 141 -5.06 6.15 11.36
N HIS A 142 -5.20 6.13 10.02
CA HIS A 142 -5.52 4.92 9.23
C HIS A 142 -4.30 4.06 8.87
N THR A 143 -3.15 4.31 9.47
CA THR A 143 -1.89 3.57 9.30
C THR A 143 -1.22 3.66 7.93
N ASN A 144 -1.78 4.39 6.96
CA ASN A 144 -1.15 4.68 5.69
C ASN A 144 -0.42 6.03 5.71
N LEU A 145 0.49 6.23 4.75
CA LEU A 145 1.17 7.51 4.58
C LEU A 145 0.19 8.59 4.09
N VAL A 146 0.34 9.79 4.63
CA VAL A 146 -0.37 10.99 4.20
C VAL A 146 0.66 12.06 3.89
N SER A 147 0.53 12.75 2.78
CA SER A 147 1.36 13.90 2.43
C SER A 147 0.51 15.18 2.27
N ARG A 148 1.18 16.33 2.34
CA ARG A 148 0.52 17.62 2.15
C ARG A 148 0.04 17.82 0.72
N GLU A 149 0.83 17.35 -0.27
CA GLU A 149 0.58 17.60 -1.69
C GLU A 149 -0.34 16.56 -2.33
N ASN A 150 -0.24 15.30 -1.90
CA ASN A 150 -0.91 14.19 -2.56
C ASN A 150 -1.93 13.46 -1.66
N GLY A 151 -2.18 13.96 -0.46
CA GLY A 151 -3.08 13.31 0.48
C GLY A 151 -2.63 11.86 0.79
N SER A 152 -3.57 10.92 0.69
CA SER A 152 -3.35 9.50 1.00
C SER A 152 -3.00 8.62 -0.21
N TRP A 153 -2.85 9.21 -1.41
CA TRP A 153 -2.75 8.48 -2.67
C TRP A 153 -1.32 8.34 -3.17
N LEU A 154 -0.45 7.75 -2.34
CA LEU A 154 0.97 7.58 -2.66
C LEU A 154 1.40 6.13 -2.63
N PHE A 155 1.96 5.66 -3.75
CA PHE A 155 2.84 4.50 -3.76
C PHE A 155 4.24 4.89 -3.29
N LEU A 156 4.93 3.92 -2.72
CA LEU A 156 6.28 4.06 -2.24
C LEU A 156 7.25 3.20 -3.07
N GLY A 157 8.46 3.68 -3.18
CA GLY A 157 9.58 2.92 -3.67
C GLY A 157 10.84 3.34 -2.94
N THR A 158 11.69 2.39 -2.59
CA THR A 158 12.87 2.65 -1.78
C THR A 158 14.14 2.17 -2.48
N ILE A 159 15.16 3.01 -2.48
CA ILE A 159 16.54 2.66 -2.85
C ILE A 159 17.35 2.69 -1.56
N LEU A 160 17.82 1.55 -1.07
CA LEU A 160 18.85 1.50 -0.04
C LEU A 160 20.22 1.66 -0.72
N THR A 161 21.14 2.37 -0.07
CA THR A 161 22.50 2.58 -0.59
C THR A 161 23.55 2.51 0.52
N SER A 162 24.76 2.07 0.15
CA SER A 162 25.93 2.13 1.01
C SER A 162 26.53 3.53 1.12
N ALA A 163 26.07 4.48 0.29
CA ALA A 163 26.47 5.88 0.42
C ALA A 163 25.83 6.52 1.66
N GLU A 164 26.59 7.35 2.35
CA GLU A 164 26.08 8.21 3.42
C GLU A 164 25.59 9.52 2.80
N LEU A 165 24.30 9.80 2.97
CA LEU A 165 23.61 10.96 2.43
C LEU A 165 23.04 11.81 3.56
N ALA A 166 23.00 13.13 3.36
CA ALA A 166 22.33 14.02 4.28
C ALA A 166 20.84 13.66 4.35
N ALA A 167 20.34 13.41 5.56
CA ALA A 167 18.93 13.09 5.77
C ALA A 167 18.06 14.35 5.71
N ASP A 168 16.86 14.20 5.16
CA ASP A 168 15.81 15.20 5.24
C ASP A 168 15.14 15.16 6.63
N SER A 169 14.43 16.23 6.97
CA SER A 169 13.67 16.31 8.23
C SER A 169 12.35 15.58 8.11
N ALA A 170 12.00 14.80 9.14
CA ALA A 170 10.70 14.16 9.23
C ALA A 170 9.57 15.20 9.24
N GLU A 171 8.44 14.87 8.60
CA GLU A 171 7.22 15.67 8.68
C GLU A 171 6.48 15.38 9.99
N THR A 172 5.84 16.39 10.54
CA THR A 172 5.00 16.25 11.74
C THR A 172 3.64 15.66 11.40
N ASP A 173 3.01 15.00 12.37
CA ASP A 173 1.64 14.49 12.20
C ASP A 173 0.61 15.65 12.20
N HIS A 174 -0.21 15.70 11.17
CA HIS A 174 -1.28 16.69 11.00
C HIS A 174 -2.70 16.10 11.10
N CYS A 175 -2.85 14.88 11.65
CA CYS A 175 -4.19 14.30 11.89
C CYS A 175 -4.99 15.03 12.96
N GLY A 176 -4.33 15.65 13.96
CA GLY A 176 -4.97 16.42 15.02
C GLY A 176 -6.13 15.67 15.69
N SER A 177 -7.27 16.33 15.86
CA SER A 177 -8.51 15.75 16.42
C SER A 177 -9.35 14.98 15.40
N CYS A 178 -9.01 14.99 14.10
CA CYS A 178 -9.77 14.34 13.05
C CYS A 178 -9.84 12.82 13.26
N ARG A 179 -11.03 12.23 13.04
CA ARG A 179 -11.28 10.78 13.11
C ARG A 179 -12.05 10.23 11.92
N LYS A 180 -12.19 11.00 10.83
CA LYS A 180 -13.02 10.60 9.67
C LYS A 180 -12.70 9.21 9.14
N CYS A 181 -11.41 8.85 9.05
CA CYS A 181 -10.97 7.54 8.57
C CYS A 181 -11.34 6.38 9.51
N LEU A 182 -11.36 6.63 10.82
CA LEU A 182 -11.77 5.65 11.81
C LEU A 182 -13.28 5.42 11.74
N ASP A 183 -14.04 6.53 11.67
CA ASP A 183 -15.51 6.51 11.65
C ASP A 183 -16.08 5.99 10.31
N ALA A 184 -15.33 6.10 9.22
CA ALA A 184 -15.73 5.60 7.90
C ALA A 184 -15.49 4.11 7.70
N CYS A 185 -14.73 3.44 8.58
CA CYS A 185 -14.41 2.02 8.40
C CYS A 185 -15.65 1.16 8.65
N PRO A 186 -16.19 0.46 7.62
CA PRO A 186 -17.46 -0.26 7.75
C PRO A 186 -17.36 -1.52 8.61
N THR A 187 -16.16 -1.94 8.99
CA THR A 187 -15.88 -3.15 9.77
C THR A 187 -15.17 -2.86 11.09
N ASP A 188 -15.04 -1.58 11.48
CA ASP A 188 -14.35 -1.16 12.70
C ASP A 188 -12.95 -1.78 12.85
N ALA A 189 -12.15 -1.74 11.76
CA ALA A 189 -10.83 -2.34 11.73
C ALA A 189 -9.77 -1.56 12.52
N PHE A 190 -10.10 -0.39 13.07
CA PHE A 190 -9.18 0.47 13.83
C PHE A 190 -9.54 0.44 15.33
N PRO A 191 -8.89 -0.42 16.13
CA PRO A 191 -9.14 -0.49 17.58
C PRO A 191 -8.77 0.82 18.31
N ALA A 192 -7.82 1.57 17.75
CA ALA A 192 -7.41 2.90 18.20
C ALA A 192 -6.77 3.67 17.04
N PRO A 193 -6.61 5.01 17.13
CA PRO A 193 -5.81 5.77 16.19
C PRO A 193 -4.42 5.16 16.00
N TYR A 194 -3.95 5.07 14.75
CA TYR A 194 -2.65 4.50 14.38
C TYR A 194 -2.50 2.99 14.61
N GLN A 195 -3.59 2.29 14.90
CA GLN A 195 -3.63 0.84 15.07
C GLN A 195 -4.64 0.22 14.10
N LEU A 196 -4.27 -0.92 13.55
CA LEU A 196 -5.11 -1.69 12.65
C LEU A 196 -5.24 -3.12 13.16
N ASP A 197 -6.43 -3.69 13.10
CA ASP A 197 -6.65 -5.14 13.16
C ASP A 197 -6.93 -5.63 11.74
N ALA A 198 -5.93 -6.28 11.12
CA ALA A 198 -6.08 -6.75 9.75
C ALA A 198 -7.22 -7.76 9.58
N ARG A 199 -7.52 -8.57 10.61
CA ARG A 199 -8.60 -9.56 10.59
C ARG A 199 -9.98 -8.95 10.31
N ARG A 200 -10.14 -7.66 10.56
CA ARG A 200 -11.36 -6.88 10.32
C ARG A 200 -11.27 -6.00 9.08
N CYS A 201 -10.07 -5.79 8.54
CA CYS A 201 -9.85 -4.90 7.40
C CYS A 201 -10.35 -5.53 6.09
N ILE A 202 -11.23 -4.85 5.36
CA ILE A 202 -11.76 -5.34 4.07
C ILE A 202 -10.63 -5.58 3.06
N SER A 203 -9.60 -4.75 3.06
CA SER A 203 -8.46 -4.96 2.18
C SER A 203 -7.77 -6.30 2.47
N TYR A 204 -7.53 -6.62 3.75
CA TYR A 204 -7.01 -7.93 4.15
C TYR A 204 -7.99 -9.06 3.78
N LEU A 205 -9.28 -8.91 4.12
CA LEU A 205 -10.28 -9.95 3.90
C LEU A 205 -10.46 -10.32 2.42
N THR A 206 -10.22 -9.36 1.51
CA THR A 206 -10.38 -9.58 0.06
C THR A 206 -9.08 -9.93 -0.66
N ILE A 207 -7.91 -9.81 -0.01
CA ILE A 207 -6.60 -10.02 -0.64
C ILE A 207 -5.82 -11.16 0.02
N GLU A 208 -5.70 -11.14 1.36
CA GLU A 208 -4.77 -12.00 2.09
C GLU A 208 -5.46 -13.14 2.86
N HIS A 209 -6.73 -12.98 3.22
CA HIS A 209 -7.46 -13.95 4.03
C HIS A 209 -7.60 -15.28 3.30
N LYS A 210 -7.28 -16.37 3.99
CA LYS A 210 -7.38 -17.73 3.49
C LYS A 210 -8.71 -18.34 3.95
N GLY A 211 -9.62 -18.57 3.02
CA GLY A 211 -10.91 -19.18 3.33
C GLY A 211 -12.10 -18.28 2.99
N GLN A 212 -13.27 -18.64 3.49
CA GLN A 212 -14.47 -17.86 3.29
C GLN A 212 -14.48 -16.64 4.21
N ILE A 213 -14.85 -15.50 3.67
CA ILE A 213 -15.02 -14.28 4.46
C ILE A 213 -16.08 -14.53 5.54
N PRO A 214 -15.80 -14.26 6.83
CA PRO A 214 -16.74 -14.43 7.92
C PRO A 214 -18.08 -13.73 7.66
N ALA A 215 -19.18 -14.37 8.02
CA ALA A 215 -20.54 -13.89 7.72
C ALA A 215 -20.80 -12.48 8.27
N GLU A 216 -20.21 -12.15 9.43
CA GLU A 216 -20.35 -10.85 10.08
C GLU A 216 -19.86 -9.67 9.21
N PHE A 217 -18.89 -9.89 8.32
CA PHE A 217 -18.33 -8.82 7.47
C PHE A 217 -19.00 -8.70 6.11
N ARG A 218 -19.73 -9.72 5.65
CA ARG A 218 -20.27 -9.78 4.27
C ARG A 218 -21.16 -8.60 3.92
N ALA A 219 -22.04 -8.19 4.84
CA ALA A 219 -22.91 -7.04 4.62
C ALA A 219 -22.13 -5.72 4.56
N ALA A 220 -21.12 -5.55 5.42
CA ALA A 220 -20.29 -4.35 5.48
C ALA A 220 -19.33 -4.23 4.28
N ILE A 221 -18.88 -5.35 3.71
CA ILE A 221 -18.05 -5.38 2.51
C ILE A 221 -18.80 -4.83 1.31
N GLY A 222 -20.10 -5.11 1.20
CA GLY A 222 -20.90 -4.64 0.07
C GLY A 222 -20.36 -5.15 -1.27
N ASN A 223 -20.14 -4.24 -2.20
CA ASN A 223 -19.64 -4.56 -3.54
C ASN A 223 -18.09 -4.46 -3.69
N ARG A 224 -17.34 -4.35 -2.60
CA ARG A 224 -15.87 -4.32 -2.63
C ARG A 224 -15.34 -5.72 -2.88
N ILE A 225 -14.81 -5.96 -4.07
CA ILE A 225 -14.32 -7.28 -4.49
C ILE A 225 -12.81 -7.44 -4.33
N PHE A 226 -12.05 -6.32 -4.27
CA PHE A 226 -10.60 -6.34 -4.10
C PHE A 226 -10.10 -5.03 -3.49
N GLY A 227 -9.57 -5.09 -2.28
CA GLY A 227 -9.12 -3.91 -1.55
C GLY A 227 -10.27 -3.05 -1.04
N CYS A 228 -9.91 -1.93 -0.42
CA CYS A 228 -10.84 -0.96 0.17
C CYS A 228 -10.17 0.40 0.26
N ASP A 229 -10.88 1.46 -0.13
CA ASP A 229 -10.37 2.83 -0.11
C ASP A 229 -11.02 3.71 0.97
N ASP A 230 -12.01 3.22 1.71
CA ASP A 230 -12.87 4.02 2.59
C ASP A 230 -12.07 4.95 3.51
N CYS A 231 -11.10 4.41 4.24
CA CYS A 231 -10.29 5.19 5.16
C CYS A 231 -9.35 6.19 4.46
N LEU A 232 -8.93 5.90 3.23
CA LEU A 232 -8.11 6.81 2.42
C LEU A 232 -8.95 7.92 1.81
N ALA A 233 -10.09 7.56 1.20
CA ALA A 233 -10.96 8.49 0.46
C ALA A 233 -11.48 9.64 1.33
N VAL A 234 -11.87 9.35 2.57
CA VAL A 234 -12.42 10.37 3.50
C VAL A 234 -11.36 11.27 4.14
N CYS A 235 -10.07 11.04 3.85
CA CYS A 235 -9.01 11.84 4.44
C CYS A 235 -9.08 13.30 3.97
N PRO A 236 -9.17 14.29 4.88
CA PRO A 236 -9.30 15.71 4.49
C PRO A 236 -8.11 16.24 3.70
N TRP A 237 -6.95 15.59 3.82
CA TRP A 237 -5.75 15.96 3.07
C TRP A 237 -5.85 15.65 1.58
N ASN A 238 -6.79 14.81 1.17
CA ASN A 238 -7.05 14.52 -0.25
C ASN A 238 -7.57 15.75 -1.02
N LYS A 239 -7.99 16.82 -0.36
CA LYS A 239 -8.36 18.08 -1.04
C LYS A 239 -7.23 18.70 -1.87
N TYR A 240 -6.00 18.29 -1.59
CA TYR A 240 -4.81 18.71 -2.35
C TYR A 240 -4.32 17.64 -3.34
N ALA A 241 -4.91 16.45 -3.29
CA ALA A 241 -4.50 15.36 -4.16
C ALA A 241 -4.95 15.64 -5.60
N GLU A 242 -4.05 15.36 -6.53
CA GLU A 242 -4.32 15.43 -7.96
C GLU A 242 -4.53 14.03 -8.53
N ARG A 243 -5.17 13.95 -9.68
CA ARG A 243 -5.24 12.72 -10.46
C ARG A 243 -3.84 12.23 -10.80
N ALA A 244 -3.64 10.90 -10.79
CA ALA A 244 -2.38 10.29 -11.20
C ALA A 244 -1.96 10.74 -12.60
N ALA A 245 -0.76 11.27 -12.74
CA ALA A 245 -0.19 11.63 -14.05
C ALA A 245 0.24 10.38 -14.86
N GLU A 246 0.48 9.25 -14.18
CA GLU A 246 0.83 7.98 -14.81
C GLU A 246 -0.42 7.29 -15.35
N ALA A 247 -0.60 7.30 -16.67
CA ALA A 247 -1.76 6.71 -17.33
C ALA A 247 -1.91 5.20 -17.07
N LYS A 248 -0.83 4.49 -16.75
CA LYS A 248 -0.87 3.05 -16.42
C LYS A 248 -1.62 2.76 -15.12
N PHE A 249 -1.77 3.73 -14.24
CA PHE A 249 -2.55 3.58 -13.00
C PHE A 249 -4.05 3.84 -13.20
N HIS A 250 -4.43 4.40 -14.33
CA HIS A 250 -5.84 4.58 -14.65
C HIS A 250 -6.46 3.22 -14.99
N GLY A 251 -7.53 2.88 -14.29
CA GLY A 251 -8.30 1.66 -14.53
C GLY A 251 -9.26 1.78 -15.71
N PRO A 252 -9.99 0.71 -16.02
CA PRO A 252 -11.13 0.79 -16.91
C PRO A 252 -12.17 1.77 -16.33
N GLY A 253 -12.84 2.53 -17.18
CA GLY A 253 -13.81 3.55 -16.77
C GLY A 253 -15.04 2.96 -16.04
N GLU A 254 -15.39 1.71 -16.32
CA GLU A 254 -16.50 1.02 -15.67
C GLU A 254 -16.06 -0.18 -14.83
N MET A 255 -16.69 -0.32 -13.66
CA MET A 255 -16.54 -1.49 -12.82
C MET A 255 -17.32 -2.68 -13.41
N PRO A 256 -16.76 -3.91 -13.31
CA PRO A 256 -17.42 -5.09 -13.88
C PRO A 256 -18.72 -5.42 -13.14
N PRO A 257 -19.77 -5.88 -13.84
CA PRO A 257 -20.98 -6.38 -13.22
C PRO A 257 -20.69 -7.62 -12.35
N LEU A 258 -21.19 -7.66 -11.11
CA LEU A 258 -21.00 -8.79 -10.20
C LEU A 258 -21.50 -10.12 -10.79
N ALA A 259 -22.66 -10.11 -11.45
CA ALA A 259 -23.19 -11.29 -12.12
C ALA A 259 -22.25 -11.83 -13.21
N GLY A 260 -21.57 -10.92 -13.94
CA GLY A 260 -20.58 -11.31 -14.94
C GLY A 260 -19.33 -11.91 -14.31
N LEU A 261 -18.90 -11.41 -13.14
CA LEU A 261 -17.75 -11.95 -12.42
C LEU A 261 -17.98 -13.37 -11.91
N LEU A 262 -19.21 -13.66 -11.43
CA LEU A 262 -19.60 -15.01 -10.97
C LEU A 262 -19.58 -16.06 -12.11
N ALA A 263 -19.70 -15.63 -13.36
CA ALA A 263 -19.70 -16.50 -14.53
C ALA A 263 -18.30 -16.74 -15.12
N LEU A 264 -17.25 -16.08 -14.58
CA LEU A 264 -15.89 -16.20 -15.12
C LEU A 264 -15.30 -17.56 -14.75
N ASP A 265 -14.75 -18.25 -15.75
CA ASP A 265 -13.77 -19.30 -15.52
C ASP A 265 -12.36 -18.71 -15.26
N ASP A 266 -11.41 -19.56 -14.88
CA ASP A 266 -10.03 -19.15 -14.58
C ASP A 266 -9.38 -18.41 -15.77
N ALA A 267 -9.60 -18.88 -17.00
CA ALA A 267 -9.02 -18.28 -18.20
C ALA A 267 -9.57 -16.88 -18.48
N ALA A 268 -10.89 -16.70 -18.37
CA ALA A 268 -11.56 -15.42 -18.54
C ALA A 268 -11.17 -14.44 -17.42
N PHE A 269 -11.08 -14.92 -16.18
CA PHE A 269 -10.62 -14.12 -15.05
C PHE A 269 -9.18 -13.62 -15.26
N ARG A 270 -8.25 -14.52 -15.60
CA ARG A 270 -6.84 -14.15 -15.88
C ARG A 270 -6.70 -13.17 -17.03
N LYS A 271 -7.57 -13.26 -18.04
CA LYS A 271 -7.63 -12.32 -19.16
C LYS A 271 -8.15 -10.96 -18.71
N MET A 272 -9.22 -10.93 -17.92
CA MET A 272 -9.84 -9.68 -17.44
C MET A 272 -8.89 -8.85 -16.57
N PHE A 273 -8.19 -9.49 -15.64
CA PHE A 273 -7.28 -8.84 -14.70
C PHE A 273 -5.79 -8.92 -15.09
N ALA A 274 -5.53 -9.16 -16.38
CA ALA A 274 -4.16 -9.28 -16.88
C ALA A 274 -3.35 -8.00 -16.65
N GLY A 275 -2.17 -8.16 -16.03
CA GLY A 275 -1.23 -7.07 -15.79
C GLY A 275 -1.60 -6.14 -14.64
N GLY A 276 -2.71 -6.39 -13.94
CA GLY A 276 -3.09 -5.68 -12.72
C GLY A 276 -2.79 -6.46 -11.43
N PRO A 277 -2.80 -5.79 -10.26
CA PRO A 277 -2.53 -6.42 -8.96
C PRO A 277 -3.53 -7.50 -8.57
N VAL A 278 -4.78 -7.41 -9.04
CA VAL A 278 -5.84 -8.41 -8.76
C VAL A 278 -5.41 -9.81 -9.18
N ARG A 279 -4.63 -9.94 -10.26
CA ARG A 279 -4.10 -11.24 -10.70
C ARG A 279 -3.11 -11.85 -9.72
N LEU A 280 -2.37 -11.04 -8.96
CA LEU A 280 -1.34 -11.53 -8.02
C LEU A 280 -1.96 -12.27 -6.84
N SER A 281 -3.09 -11.82 -6.33
CA SER A 281 -3.77 -12.47 -5.20
C SER A 281 -4.29 -13.86 -5.54
N LEU A 282 -4.52 -14.16 -6.83
CA LEU A 282 -4.95 -15.49 -7.29
C LEU A 282 -3.84 -16.54 -7.28
N ILE A 283 -2.59 -16.16 -7.27
CA ILE A 283 -1.48 -17.12 -7.06
C ILE A 283 -1.64 -17.78 -5.68
N HIS A 284 -2.32 -17.11 -4.74
CA HIS A 284 -2.68 -17.63 -3.42
C HIS A 284 -4.08 -18.29 -3.36
N ILE A 285 -4.91 -18.17 -4.42
CA ILE A 285 -6.28 -18.71 -4.50
C ILE A 285 -6.36 -19.98 -5.40
N SER A 286 -5.26 -20.59 -5.74
CA SER A 286 -5.21 -21.76 -6.65
C SER A 286 -5.86 -23.05 -6.12
N GLU A 287 -6.81 -22.95 -5.17
CA GLU A 287 -7.66 -24.09 -4.80
C GLU A 287 -9.14 -23.78 -5.11
N PRO A 288 -9.82 -24.69 -5.90
CA PRO A 288 -11.21 -24.48 -6.36
C PRO A 288 -12.27 -24.47 -5.27
N THR A 289 -11.93 -24.61 -4.01
CA THR A 289 -12.86 -24.73 -2.87
C THR A 289 -13.37 -23.42 -2.30
N ARG A 290 -13.03 -22.25 -2.88
CA ARG A 290 -13.34 -20.93 -2.30
C ARG A 290 -14.59 -20.25 -2.82
N LEU A 291 -15.30 -20.84 -3.80
CA LEU A 291 -16.54 -20.29 -4.37
C LEU A 291 -17.74 -21.21 -4.23
N SER A 292 -17.68 -22.27 -3.40
CA SER A 292 -18.83 -23.13 -3.10
C SER A 292 -19.49 -22.77 -1.77
#